data_281e2cc29c7155e129282dfe20234850
#
_entry.id   281e2cc29c7155e129282dfe20234850
#
_cell.length_a   1.000
_cell.length_b   1.000
_cell.length_c   1.000
_cell.angle_alpha   90.00
_cell.angle_beta   90.00
_cell.angle_gamma   90.00
#
_symmetry.space_group_name_H-M   'P 1'
#
loop_
_entity.id
_entity.type
_entity.pdbx_description
1 polymer ?
#
loop_
_entity_poly.entity_id
_entity_poly.type
_entity_poly.pdbx_seq_one_letter_code
_entity_poly.pdbx_strand_id
1 'polypeptide(L)'
;QAENSEATNQILNEWLLSLGEIEYETDTPAAQWSSAKEEDKVVIADTSWIFDKKYLGEELSANMEPLTKPLPDINRFNAPIDFSRYYYTGYNQPTMFCNEKLYEDMDYSDENYRLLGLFRVWNAMEYYYPYLDILDEDWEDLLPDFILQMLEGSDQHSYDLTIAALTAKLQDAHVTFGSNADFIEEEFGEYLINDVEFVSAEGEIVVLQTFDESCPLQPGDIIRKLDGVDIEDVIEHQKKYFSVP
;
A
#
# COMPACT_ATOMS: atom_id res chain seq x y z
N GLN A 1 -10.59 -5.29 -24.03
CA GLN A 1 -9.26 -4.64 -23.91
C GLN A 1 -9.19 -3.46 -24.85
N ALA A 2 -8.63 -2.33 -24.39
CA ALA A 2 -8.43 -1.14 -25.23
C ALA A 2 -7.29 -1.39 -26.22
N GLU A 3 -7.48 -0.94 -27.47
CA GLU A 3 -6.48 -1.13 -28.53
C GLU A 3 -5.36 -0.06 -28.49
N ASN A 4 -5.61 1.07 -27.84
CA ASN A 4 -4.68 2.19 -27.72
C ASN A 4 -5.15 3.16 -26.62
N SER A 5 -4.34 4.20 -26.33
CA SER A 5 -4.63 5.19 -25.28
C SER A 5 -5.96 5.92 -25.48
N GLU A 6 -6.36 6.22 -26.73
CA GLU A 6 -7.63 6.89 -27.01
C GLU A 6 -8.82 6.01 -26.63
N ALA A 7 -8.78 4.73 -26.98
CA ALA A 7 -9.81 3.75 -26.59
C ALA A 7 -9.83 3.55 -25.07
N THR A 8 -8.67 3.57 -24.41
CA THR A 8 -8.59 3.51 -22.94
C THR A 8 -9.28 4.73 -22.32
N ASN A 9 -8.96 5.92 -22.79
CA ASN A 9 -9.54 7.16 -22.27
C ASN A 9 -11.05 7.24 -22.50
N GLN A 10 -11.53 6.72 -23.62
CA GLN A 10 -12.96 6.63 -23.88
C GLN A 10 -13.67 5.70 -22.86
N ILE A 11 -13.12 4.51 -22.61
CA ILE A 11 -13.67 3.57 -21.63
C ILE A 11 -13.69 4.18 -20.23
N LEU A 12 -12.61 4.83 -19.83
CA LEU A 12 -12.53 5.52 -18.55
C LEU A 12 -13.53 6.66 -18.44
N ASN A 13 -13.72 7.43 -19.51
CA ASN A 13 -14.67 8.52 -19.56
C ASN A 13 -16.13 8.01 -19.44
N GLU A 14 -16.47 6.96 -20.17
CA GLU A 14 -17.80 6.31 -20.08
C GLU A 14 -18.06 5.77 -18.66
N TRP A 15 -17.05 5.14 -18.05
CA TRP A 15 -17.15 4.67 -16.68
C TRP A 15 -17.33 5.84 -15.69
N LEU A 16 -16.54 6.91 -15.80
CA LEU A 16 -16.64 8.09 -14.93
C LEU A 16 -18.05 8.71 -15.01
N LEU A 17 -18.59 8.89 -16.22
CA LEU A 17 -19.92 9.44 -16.42
C LEU A 17 -21.03 8.51 -15.87
N SER A 18 -20.78 7.20 -15.84
CA SER A 18 -21.73 6.24 -15.26
C SER A 18 -21.90 6.35 -13.75
N LEU A 19 -20.95 6.99 -13.06
CA LEU A 19 -21.02 7.22 -11.61
C LEU A 19 -22.04 8.31 -11.22
N GLY A 20 -22.51 9.09 -12.20
CA GLY A 20 -23.50 10.17 -11.99
C GLY A 20 -22.88 11.51 -11.65
N GLU A 21 -23.72 12.46 -11.31
CA GLU A 21 -23.28 13.82 -10.94
C GLU A 21 -22.75 13.84 -9.50
N ILE A 22 -21.63 14.52 -9.29
CA ILE A 22 -21.04 14.75 -7.98
C ILE A 22 -21.57 16.08 -7.45
N GLU A 23 -22.31 16.05 -6.35
CA GLU A 23 -22.77 17.26 -5.68
C GLU A 23 -21.66 17.78 -4.74
N TYR A 24 -21.33 19.07 -4.85
CA TYR A 24 -20.31 19.74 -4.03
C TYR A 24 -20.96 20.57 -2.94
N GLU A 25 -20.59 20.32 -1.68
CA GLU A 25 -20.94 21.19 -0.55
C GLU A 25 -19.79 22.19 -0.26
N THR A 26 -20.12 23.46 -0.08
CA THR A 26 -19.13 24.55 0.07
C THR A 26 -18.62 24.75 1.49
N ASP A 27 -19.28 24.17 2.49
CA ASP A 27 -18.97 24.40 3.91
C ASP A 27 -18.38 23.16 4.61
N THR A 28 -17.84 22.23 3.84
CA THR A 28 -17.18 21.06 4.41
C THR A 28 -15.75 21.38 4.88
N PRO A 29 -15.21 20.61 5.81
CA PRO A 29 -13.81 20.72 6.18
C PRO A 29 -12.82 20.54 5.00
N ALA A 30 -13.16 19.69 4.02
CA ALA A 30 -12.39 19.57 2.79
C ALA A 30 -12.39 20.86 1.96
N ALA A 31 -13.52 21.59 1.93
CA ALA A 31 -13.59 22.92 1.32
C ALA A 31 -12.73 23.95 2.06
N GLN A 32 -12.67 23.88 3.39
CA GLN A 32 -11.80 24.74 4.20
C GLN A 32 -10.33 24.44 3.94
N TRP A 33 -9.96 23.18 3.84
CA TRP A 33 -8.60 22.77 3.50
C TRP A 33 -8.18 23.24 2.10
N SER A 34 -9.02 23.07 1.09
CA SER A 34 -8.70 23.51 -0.27
C SER A 34 -8.59 25.03 -0.39
N SER A 35 -9.23 25.79 0.50
CA SER A 35 -9.11 27.25 0.58
C SER A 35 -7.94 27.72 1.45
N ALA A 36 -7.21 26.81 2.12
CA ALA A 36 -6.02 27.14 2.88
C ALA A 36 -4.92 27.66 1.94
N LYS A 37 -4.05 28.54 2.45
CA LYS A 37 -2.92 29.02 1.66
C LYS A 37 -1.94 27.89 1.42
N GLU A 38 -1.27 27.91 0.27
CA GLU A 38 -0.27 26.90 -0.09
C GLU A 38 0.85 26.74 0.96
N GLU A 39 1.25 27.86 1.61
CA GLU A 39 2.24 27.86 2.70
C GLU A 39 1.78 27.09 3.96
N ASP A 40 0.47 26.89 4.12
CA ASP A 40 -0.15 26.19 5.25
C ASP A 40 -0.39 24.70 4.93
N LYS A 41 -0.20 24.28 3.67
CA LYS A 41 -0.38 22.91 3.21
C LYS A 41 0.96 22.17 3.25
N VAL A 42 1.06 21.15 4.06
CA VAL A 42 2.33 20.44 4.28
C VAL A 42 2.53 19.30 3.29
N VAL A 43 1.46 18.56 2.99
CA VAL A 43 1.46 17.48 1.99
C VAL A 43 0.18 17.57 1.17
N ILE A 44 0.32 17.58 -0.15
CA ILE A 44 -0.81 17.60 -1.10
C ILE A 44 -0.53 16.54 -2.16
N ALA A 45 -1.50 15.67 -2.38
CA ALA A 45 -1.44 14.73 -3.49
C ALA A 45 -1.33 15.49 -4.82
N ASP A 46 -0.40 15.09 -5.69
CA ASP A 46 -0.30 15.67 -7.02
C ASP A 46 -1.46 15.19 -7.90
N THR A 47 -2.34 16.12 -8.20
CA THR A 47 -3.47 15.92 -9.13
C THR A 47 -3.27 16.64 -10.46
N SER A 48 -2.07 17.15 -10.74
CA SER A 48 -1.78 17.93 -11.95
C SER A 48 -1.97 17.13 -13.24
N TRP A 49 -1.77 15.81 -13.18
CA TRP A 49 -1.98 14.89 -14.29
C TRP A 49 -3.41 14.91 -14.84
N ILE A 50 -4.42 15.28 -14.02
CA ILE A 50 -5.82 15.42 -14.47
C ILE A 50 -5.94 16.47 -15.57
N PHE A 51 -5.07 17.46 -15.59
CA PHE A 51 -5.07 18.52 -16.57
C PHE A 51 -4.19 18.23 -17.80
N ASP A 52 -3.51 17.09 -17.83
CA ASP A 52 -2.72 16.68 -19.01
C ASP A 52 -3.62 16.13 -20.13
N LYS A 53 -4.13 17.05 -20.94
CA LYS A 53 -4.99 16.74 -22.07
C LYS A 53 -4.30 15.93 -23.16
N LYS A 54 -2.97 15.96 -23.22
CA LYS A 54 -2.23 15.13 -24.16
C LYS A 54 -2.29 13.66 -23.75
N TYR A 55 -2.29 13.41 -22.46
CA TYR A 55 -2.36 12.06 -21.90
C TYR A 55 -3.80 11.54 -21.82
N LEU A 56 -4.73 12.34 -21.26
CA LEU A 56 -6.10 11.95 -21.02
C LEU A 56 -7.08 12.25 -22.16
N GLY A 57 -6.70 13.14 -23.09
CA GLY A 57 -7.63 13.73 -24.05
C GLY A 57 -8.46 14.87 -23.44
N GLU A 58 -9.12 15.62 -24.30
CA GLU A 58 -9.89 16.82 -23.88
C GLU A 58 -11.10 16.45 -23.02
N GLU A 59 -11.82 15.39 -23.38
CA GLU A 59 -13.11 15.04 -22.76
C GLU A 59 -12.92 14.43 -21.38
N LEU A 60 -12.05 13.41 -21.24
CA LEU A 60 -11.80 12.75 -19.95
C LEU A 60 -11.19 13.75 -18.96
N SER A 61 -10.19 14.56 -19.39
CA SER A 61 -9.60 15.59 -18.55
C SER A 61 -10.65 16.59 -18.03
N ALA A 62 -11.55 17.07 -18.91
CA ALA A 62 -12.62 17.99 -18.51
C ALA A 62 -13.62 17.35 -17.51
N ASN A 63 -13.94 16.09 -17.69
CA ASN A 63 -14.85 15.37 -16.80
C ASN A 63 -14.22 14.99 -15.46
N MET A 64 -12.88 14.84 -15.42
CA MET A 64 -12.13 14.61 -14.17
C MET A 64 -11.83 15.89 -13.38
N GLU A 65 -11.79 17.06 -14.02
CA GLU A 65 -11.51 18.34 -13.34
C GLU A 65 -12.38 18.58 -12.08
N PRO A 66 -13.67 18.26 -12.06
CA PRO A 66 -14.48 18.39 -10.85
C PRO A 66 -13.96 17.62 -9.64
N LEU A 67 -13.24 16.49 -9.84
CA LEU A 67 -12.69 15.67 -8.76
C LEU A 67 -11.54 16.38 -8.00
N THR A 68 -10.95 17.42 -8.57
CA THR A 68 -9.94 18.26 -7.89
C THR A 68 -10.55 19.27 -6.93
N LYS A 69 -11.86 19.45 -6.98
CA LYS A 69 -12.58 20.35 -6.08
C LYS A 69 -12.86 19.66 -4.74
N PRO A 70 -13.07 20.42 -3.66
CA PRO A 70 -13.46 19.85 -2.38
C PRO A 70 -14.67 18.95 -2.57
N LEU A 71 -14.52 17.69 -2.24
CA LEU A 71 -15.62 16.75 -2.28
C LEU A 71 -16.67 17.14 -1.23
N PRO A 72 -17.96 16.88 -1.51
CA PRO A 72 -19.03 17.06 -0.53
C PRO A 72 -18.81 16.13 0.67
N ASP A 73 -19.68 16.22 1.65
CA ASP A 73 -19.67 15.33 2.81
C ASP A 73 -19.54 13.86 2.35
N ILE A 74 -18.32 13.39 2.37
CA ILE A 74 -17.91 12.06 1.89
C ILE A 74 -18.71 10.96 2.62
N ASN A 75 -19.15 11.23 3.87
CA ASN A 75 -19.97 10.31 4.63
C ASN A 75 -21.36 10.07 4.02
N ARG A 76 -21.88 10.99 3.22
CA ARG A 76 -23.17 10.82 2.53
C ARG A 76 -23.17 9.74 1.44
N PHE A 77 -22.03 9.46 0.85
CA PHE A 77 -21.90 8.60 -0.31
C PHE A 77 -21.23 7.26 -0.03
N ASN A 78 -21.18 6.80 1.23
CA ASN A 78 -20.40 5.62 1.61
C ASN A 78 -18.95 5.69 1.08
N ALA A 79 -18.36 6.88 1.18
CA ALA A 79 -16.98 7.04 0.75
C ALA A 79 -16.06 6.05 1.46
N PRO A 80 -15.01 5.57 0.79
CA PRO A 80 -14.09 4.58 1.37
C PRO A 80 -13.32 5.13 2.58
N ILE A 81 -13.33 6.44 2.79
CA ILE A 81 -12.56 7.11 3.85
C ILE A 81 -13.52 7.81 4.81
N ASP A 82 -13.37 7.52 6.10
CA ASP A 82 -14.10 8.22 7.15
C ASP A 82 -13.28 9.40 7.71
N PHE A 83 -13.56 10.58 7.22
CA PHE A 83 -12.97 11.81 7.75
C PHE A 83 -13.69 12.35 9.00
N SER A 84 -14.86 11.85 9.36
CA SER A 84 -15.63 12.35 10.50
C SER A 84 -14.91 12.19 11.82
N ARG A 85 -14.11 11.13 11.96
CA ARG A 85 -13.31 10.88 13.16
C ARG A 85 -12.18 11.87 13.37
N TYR A 86 -11.69 12.49 12.31
CA TYR A 86 -10.63 13.48 12.35
C TYR A 86 -10.99 14.71 13.17
N TYR A 87 -12.30 15.08 13.22
CA TYR A 87 -12.78 16.29 13.88
C TYR A 87 -13.22 16.11 15.33
N TYR A 88 -13.63 14.89 15.72
CA TYR A 88 -14.26 14.68 17.01
C TYR A 88 -13.29 14.39 18.15
N THR A 89 -12.08 13.97 17.90
CA THR A 89 -11.17 13.48 18.94
C THR A 89 -9.98 14.38 19.23
N GLY A 90 -9.72 15.40 18.39
CA GLY A 90 -8.55 16.27 18.56
C GLY A 90 -7.19 15.58 18.48
N TYR A 91 -7.16 14.30 18.18
CA TYR A 91 -5.95 13.51 17.94
C TYR A 91 -5.84 13.20 16.46
N ASN A 92 -4.63 13.21 15.93
CA ASN A 92 -4.31 12.71 14.60
C ASN A 92 -4.68 11.22 14.54
N GLN A 93 -5.90 10.91 14.12
CA GLN A 93 -6.29 9.53 13.84
C GLN A 93 -5.80 9.20 12.42
N PRO A 94 -5.23 8.01 12.21
CA PRO A 94 -4.85 7.60 10.87
C PRO A 94 -6.07 7.57 9.95
N THR A 95 -5.86 7.86 8.68
CA THR A 95 -6.88 7.71 7.65
C THR A 95 -7.42 6.28 7.67
N MET A 96 -8.72 6.14 7.82
CA MET A 96 -9.37 4.82 7.86
C MET A 96 -10.19 4.62 6.58
N PHE A 97 -9.83 3.59 5.82
CA PHE A 97 -10.63 3.12 4.70
C PHE A 97 -11.75 2.25 5.26
N CYS A 98 -13.01 2.74 5.22
CA CYS A 98 -14.12 2.08 5.91
C CYS A 98 -15.21 1.87 4.92
N ASN A 99 -15.74 1.94 4.11
CA ASN A 99 -16.87 1.66 3.21
C ASN A 99 -16.44 0.93 1.93
N GLU A 100 -15.24 0.38 1.93
CA GLU A 100 -14.77 -0.40 0.79
C GLU A 100 -15.38 -1.80 0.77
N LYS A 101 -15.68 -2.31 -0.43
CA LYS A 101 -16.10 -3.70 -0.59
C LYS A 101 -14.95 -4.64 -0.23
N LEU A 102 -15.20 -5.61 0.63
CA LEU A 102 -14.16 -6.53 1.15
C LEU A 102 -13.76 -7.62 0.16
N TYR A 103 -14.57 -7.94 -0.82
CA TYR A 103 -14.28 -9.02 -1.79
C TYR A 103 -13.88 -10.36 -1.13
N GLU A 104 -14.63 -10.77 -0.09
CA GLU A 104 -14.32 -12.00 0.68
C GLU A 104 -14.24 -13.25 -0.19
N ASP A 105 -15.00 -13.30 -1.30
CA ASP A 105 -15.02 -14.39 -2.27
C ASP A 105 -14.14 -14.10 -3.50
N MET A 106 -13.05 -13.37 -3.33
CA MET A 106 -12.13 -13.02 -4.42
C MET A 106 -11.55 -14.28 -5.07
N ASP A 107 -11.71 -14.39 -6.40
CA ASP A 107 -11.04 -15.41 -7.19
C ASP A 107 -9.62 -14.94 -7.55
N TYR A 108 -8.63 -15.46 -6.85
CA TYR A 108 -7.22 -15.10 -7.09
C TYR A 108 -6.68 -15.58 -8.44
N SER A 109 -7.37 -16.48 -9.16
CA SER A 109 -7.01 -16.84 -10.53
C SER A 109 -7.41 -15.77 -11.54
N ASP A 110 -8.36 -14.89 -11.22
CA ASP A 110 -8.76 -13.76 -12.05
C ASP A 110 -7.77 -12.58 -11.91
N GLU A 111 -7.07 -12.29 -13.00
CA GLU A 111 -6.09 -11.19 -13.06
C GLU A 111 -6.69 -9.82 -12.72
N ASN A 112 -7.98 -9.60 -13.02
CA ASN A 112 -8.62 -8.31 -12.73
C ASN A 112 -8.79 -8.09 -11.23
N TYR A 113 -9.06 -9.12 -10.45
CA TYR A 113 -9.13 -9.01 -9.01
C TYR A 113 -7.74 -8.77 -8.41
N ARG A 114 -6.71 -9.45 -8.89
CA ARG A 114 -5.33 -9.21 -8.43
C ARG A 114 -4.87 -7.79 -8.72
N LEU A 115 -5.13 -7.30 -9.95
CA LEU A 115 -4.84 -5.91 -10.33
C LEU A 115 -5.65 -4.90 -9.52
N LEU A 116 -6.93 -5.18 -9.23
CA LEU A 116 -7.76 -4.32 -8.38
C LEU A 116 -7.14 -4.19 -6.98
N GLY A 117 -6.70 -5.29 -6.38
CA GLY A 117 -6.03 -5.28 -5.09
C GLY A 117 -4.75 -4.45 -5.10
N LEU A 118 -3.90 -4.66 -6.10
CA LEU A 118 -2.69 -3.87 -6.31
C LEU A 118 -3.01 -2.37 -6.38
N PHE A 119 -3.92 -1.96 -7.25
CA PHE A 119 -4.25 -0.55 -7.44
C PHE A 119 -4.87 0.09 -6.19
N ARG A 120 -5.63 -0.65 -5.39
CA ARG A 120 -6.16 -0.15 -4.12
C ARG A 120 -5.03 0.16 -3.13
N VAL A 121 -4.09 -0.77 -2.97
CA VAL A 121 -2.93 -0.56 -2.07
C VAL A 121 -2.04 0.55 -2.60
N TRP A 122 -1.70 0.52 -3.89
CA TRP A 122 -0.83 1.52 -4.51
C TRP A 122 -1.41 2.93 -4.37
N ASN A 123 -2.69 3.14 -4.72
CA ASN A 123 -3.34 4.46 -4.60
C ASN A 123 -3.47 4.90 -3.14
N ALA A 124 -3.71 3.98 -2.20
CA ALA A 124 -3.76 4.33 -0.79
C ALA A 124 -2.44 4.92 -0.30
N MET A 125 -1.32 4.33 -0.75
CA MET A 125 0.01 4.86 -0.41
C MET A 125 0.30 6.16 -1.18
N GLU A 126 0.07 6.19 -2.49
CA GLU A 126 0.30 7.37 -3.33
C GLU A 126 -0.35 8.64 -2.77
N TYR A 127 -1.60 8.55 -2.31
CA TYR A 127 -2.35 9.73 -1.88
C TYR A 127 -2.34 9.98 -0.37
N TYR A 128 -1.91 9.02 0.45
CA TYR A 128 -2.05 9.14 1.91
C TYR A 128 -0.80 8.81 2.70
N TYR A 129 0.22 8.18 2.10
CA TYR A 129 1.47 7.91 2.80
C TYR A 129 2.38 9.16 2.79
N PRO A 130 2.74 9.70 3.96
CA PRO A 130 3.38 11.02 4.02
C PRO A 130 4.89 11.02 3.75
N TYR A 131 5.50 9.85 3.48
CA TYR A 131 6.95 9.70 3.41
C TYR A 131 7.44 9.18 2.06
N LEU A 132 6.62 9.28 0.98
CA LEU A 132 7.01 8.81 -0.36
C LEU A 132 8.27 9.51 -0.88
N ASP A 133 8.46 10.78 -0.53
CA ASP A 133 9.58 11.63 -0.97
C ASP A 133 10.94 11.28 -0.34
N ILE A 134 10.95 10.39 0.66
CA ILE A 134 12.20 9.96 1.32
C ILE A 134 12.50 8.48 1.10
N LEU A 135 11.72 7.77 0.31
CA LEU A 135 11.99 6.39 -0.07
C LEU A 135 13.23 6.29 -0.98
N ASP A 136 13.90 5.14 -0.96
CA ASP A 136 15.06 4.88 -1.83
C ASP A 136 14.67 4.76 -3.32
N GLU A 137 13.45 4.31 -3.60
CA GLU A 137 12.90 4.13 -4.94
C GLU A 137 11.66 5.03 -5.11
N ASP A 138 11.49 5.61 -6.29
CA ASP A 138 10.29 6.37 -6.62
C ASP A 138 9.06 5.46 -6.64
N TRP A 139 8.01 5.84 -5.89
CA TRP A 139 6.81 5.01 -5.77
C TRP A 139 6.09 4.79 -7.10
N GLU A 140 6.06 5.82 -7.97
CA GLU A 140 5.44 5.70 -9.29
C GLU A 140 6.20 4.72 -10.19
N ASP A 141 7.53 4.69 -10.11
CA ASP A 141 8.38 3.83 -10.91
C ASP A 141 8.21 2.34 -10.56
N LEU A 142 7.72 2.02 -9.36
CA LEU A 142 7.47 0.63 -8.92
C LEU A 142 6.25 0.00 -9.61
N LEU A 143 5.22 0.78 -9.92
CA LEU A 143 3.92 0.26 -10.36
C LEU A 143 3.99 -0.67 -11.59
N PRO A 144 4.75 -0.36 -12.65
CA PRO A 144 4.82 -1.23 -13.84
C PRO A 144 5.30 -2.65 -13.52
N ASP A 145 6.30 -2.79 -12.65
CA ASP A 145 6.88 -4.09 -12.29
C ASP A 145 5.90 -4.90 -11.43
N PHE A 146 5.19 -4.26 -10.51
CA PHE A 146 4.17 -4.93 -9.70
C PHE A 146 2.92 -5.31 -10.51
N ILE A 147 2.56 -4.54 -11.56
CA ILE A 147 1.54 -4.96 -12.53
C ILE A 147 1.96 -6.26 -13.22
N LEU A 148 3.20 -6.36 -13.69
CA LEU A 148 3.70 -7.57 -14.34
C LEU A 148 3.67 -8.77 -13.39
N GLN A 149 4.10 -8.61 -12.13
CA GLN A 149 4.04 -9.67 -11.13
C GLN A 149 2.60 -10.14 -10.88
N MET A 150 1.62 -9.22 -10.81
CA MET A 150 0.21 -9.56 -10.66
C MET A 150 -0.35 -10.30 -11.88
N LEU A 151 0.12 -9.99 -13.08
CA LEU A 151 -0.28 -10.69 -14.31
C LEU A 151 0.34 -12.09 -14.43
N GLU A 152 1.57 -12.26 -13.96
CA GLU A 152 2.28 -13.54 -13.95
C GLU A 152 1.76 -14.48 -12.86
N GLY A 153 1.28 -13.93 -11.74
CA GLY A 153 0.68 -14.68 -10.65
C GLY A 153 -0.65 -15.34 -11.05
N SER A 154 -1.04 -16.42 -10.38
CA SER A 154 -2.25 -17.17 -10.72
C SER A 154 -3.06 -17.66 -9.51
N ASP A 155 -2.60 -17.39 -8.28
CA ASP A 155 -3.17 -17.88 -7.04
C ASP A 155 -3.00 -16.89 -5.89
N GLN A 156 -3.57 -17.24 -4.74
CA GLN A 156 -3.49 -16.42 -3.54
C GLN A 156 -2.05 -16.24 -3.06
N HIS A 157 -1.24 -17.29 -3.12
CA HIS A 157 0.14 -17.23 -2.63
C HIS A 157 0.97 -16.19 -3.40
N SER A 158 0.93 -16.24 -4.73
CA SER A 158 1.62 -15.25 -5.58
C SER A 158 1.09 -13.82 -5.41
N TYR A 159 -0.22 -13.66 -5.20
CA TYR A 159 -0.84 -12.38 -4.88
C TYR A 159 -0.33 -11.83 -3.55
N ASP A 160 -0.37 -12.64 -2.49
CA ASP A 160 0.05 -12.25 -1.15
C ASP A 160 1.53 -11.87 -1.12
N LEU A 161 2.41 -12.63 -1.77
CA LEU A 161 3.83 -12.29 -1.92
C LEU A 161 4.04 -10.96 -2.66
N THR A 162 3.28 -10.73 -3.73
CA THR A 162 3.39 -9.48 -4.49
C THR A 162 2.97 -8.27 -3.65
N ILE A 163 1.88 -8.38 -2.88
CA ILE A 163 1.45 -7.29 -1.97
C ILE A 163 2.47 -7.10 -0.83
N ALA A 164 2.97 -8.19 -0.24
CA ALA A 164 4.00 -8.10 0.79
C ALA A 164 5.26 -7.39 0.28
N ALA A 165 5.72 -7.76 -0.94
CA ALA A 165 6.87 -7.11 -1.57
C ALA A 165 6.63 -5.63 -1.87
N LEU A 166 5.42 -5.24 -2.32
CA LEU A 166 5.07 -3.84 -2.53
C LEU A 166 5.11 -3.06 -1.21
N THR A 167 4.49 -3.59 -0.16
CA THR A 167 4.45 -2.92 1.14
C THR A 167 5.83 -2.83 1.80
N ALA A 168 6.72 -3.78 1.52
CA ALA A 168 8.11 -3.72 1.98
C ALA A 168 8.88 -2.51 1.42
N LYS A 169 8.50 -2.01 0.24
CA LYS A 169 9.10 -0.81 -0.37
C LYS A 169 8.85 0.49 0.42
N LEU A 170 7.88 0.49 1.34
CA LEU A 170 7.59 1.67 2.17
C LEU A 170 8.63 1.91 3.27
N GLN A 171 9.50 0.97 3.54
CA GLN A 171 10.64 1.10 4.49
C GLN A 171 10.22 1.62 5.88
N ASP A 172 9.04 1.22 6.35
CA ASP A 172 8.46 1.65 7.61
C ASP A 172 8.07 0.43 8.46
N ALA A 173 8.69 0.28 9.63
CA ALA A 173 8.42 -0.82 10.57
C ALA A 173 6.98 -0.85 11.13
N HIS A 174 6.18 0.21 10.92
CA HIS A 174 4.75 0.19 11.27
C HIS A 174 3.88 -0.42 10.17
N VAL A 175 4.42 -0.61 8.98
CA VAL A 175 3.72 -1.29 7.89
C VAL A 175 3.85 -2.79 8.11
N THR A 176 2.71 -3.44 8.33
CA THR A 176 2.63 -4.89 8.48
C THR A 176 1.73 -5.46 7.40
N PHE A 177 2.22 -6.48 6.72
CA PHE A 177 1.40 -7.29 5.84
C PHE A 177 0.74 -8.40 6.65
N GLY A 178 -0.59 -8.44 6.63
CA GLY A 178 -1.39 -9.49 7.28
C GLY A 178 -2.04 -10.37 6.22
N SER A 179 -1.58 -11.60 6.09
CA SER A 179 -2.24 -12.65 5.34
C SER A 179 -2.87 -13.68 6.30
N ASN A 180 -3.37 -14.78 5.77
CA ASN A 180 -3.80 -15.87 6.64
C ASN A 180 -2.57 -16.51 7.34
N ALA A 181 -2.82 -17.17 8.47
CA ALA A 181 -1.74 -17.79 9.25
C ALA A 181 -0.98 -18.86 8.45
N ASP A 182 -1.69 -19.60 7.59
CA ASP A 182 -1.09 -20.68 6.79
C ASP A 182 -0.05 -20.10 5.79
N PHE A 183 -0.37 -18.97 5.12
CA PHE A 183 0.58 -18.30 4.23
C PHE A 183 1.85 -17.85 4.96
N ILE A 184 1.69 -17.22 6.12
CA ILE A 184 2.83 -16.74 6.91
C ILE A 184 3.71 -17.92 7.36
N GLU A 185 3.10 -19.02 7.81
CA GLU A 185 3.84 -20.22 8.24
C GLU A 185 4.55 -20.90 7.08
N GLU A 186 3.89 -21.07 5.93
CA GLU A 186 4.45 -21.72 4.74
C GLU A 186 5.63 -20.96 4.16
N GLU A 187 5.55 -19.63 4.09
CA GLU A 187 6.56 -18.81 3.42
C GLU A 187 7.69 -18.37 4.37
N PHE A 188 7.36 -18.01 5.62
CA PHE A 188 8.32 -17.42 6.55
C PHE A 188 8.64 -18.31 7.75
N GLY A 189 7.97 -19.47 7.85
CA GLY A 189 8.12 -20.40 8.96
C GLY A 189 7.27 -20.04 10.18
N GLU A 190 7.20 -20.98 11.11
CA GLU A 190 6.51 -20.76 12.37
C GLU A 190 7.17 -19.64 13.18
N TYR A 191 6.40 -18.70 13.68
CA TYR A 191 6.88 -17.69 14.62
C TYR A 191 7.19 -18.33 16.00
N LEU A 192 8.29 -19.04 16.09
CA LEU A 192 8.68 -19.78 17.29
C LEU A 192 9.81 -19.12 18.09
N ILE A 193 10.08 -17.83 17.91
CA ILE A 193 11.25 -17.25 18.56
C ILE A 193 10.84 -16.36 19.75
N ASN A 194 10.28 -16.96 20.78
CA ASN A 194 10.23 -16.32 22.09
C ASN A 194 11.44 -16.63 22.98
N ASP A 195 12.30 -17.59 22.57
CA ASP A 195 13.31 -18.14 23.46
C ASP A 195 14.72 -17.57 23.25
N VAL A 196 14.94 -16.82 22.15
CA VAL A 196 16.24 -16.26 21.79
C VAL A 196 16.10 -14.86 21.22
N GLU A 197 16.89 -13.94 21.71
CA GLU A 197 17.04 -12.59 21.13
C GLU A 197 18.36 -12.51 20.33
N PHE A 198 18.27 -11.96 19.12
CA PHE A 198 19.40 -11.78 18.23
C PHE A 198 19.71 -10.29 18.04
N VAL A 199 20.96 -10.00 17.74
CA VAL A 199 21.41 -8.67 17.34
C VAL A 199 22.33 -8.80 16.12
N SER A 200 22.26 -7.82 15.23
CA SER A 200 23.26 -7.67 14.18
C SER A 200 24.46 -6.89 14.75
N ALA A 201 25.63 -7.50 14.73
CA ALA A 201 26.87 -6.88 15.21
C ALA A 201 28.00 -7.21 14.23
N GLU A 202 28.67 -6.18 13.72
CA GLU A 202 29.82 -6.30 12.78
C GLU A 202 29.51 -7.15 11.52
N GLY A 203 28.24 -7.17 11.08
CA GLY A 203 27.76 -7.96 9.94
C GLY A 203 27.41 -9.40 10.28
N GLU A 204 27.48 -9.80 11.54
CA GLU A 204 27.11 -11.14 12.00
C GLU A 204 25.79 -11.10 12.78
N ILE A 205 25.03 -12.20 12.75
CA ILE A 205 23.87 -12.38 13.62
C ILE A 205 24.32 -13.09 14.90
N VAL A 206 24.20 -12.39 16.01
CA VAL A 206 24.73 -12.83 17.30
C VAL A 206 23.59 -13.03 18.28
N VAL A 207 23.60 -14.12 19.03
CA VAL A 207 22.69 -14.35 20.15
C VAL A 207 22.97 -13.31 21.24
N LEU A 208 22.00 -12.47 21.54
CA LEU A 208 22.10 -11.46 22.61
C LEU A 208 21.76 -12.10 23.96
N GLN A 209 20.63 -12.80 24.03
CA GLN A 209 20.21 -13.53 25.21
C GLN A 209 19.24 -14.68 24.87
N THR A 210 19.12 -15.62 25.79
CA THR A 210 18.16 -16.72 25.74
C THR A 210 17.23 -16.64 26.94
N PHE A 211 15.95 -16.96 26.73
CA PHE A 211 14.92 -16.87 27.77
C PHE A 211 14.50 -18.25 28.30
N ASP A 212 14.95 -19.33 27.66
CA ASP A 212 14.71 -20.71 28.09
C ASP A 212 16.03 -21.39 28.44
N GLU A 213 16.13 -21.97 29.65
CA GLU A 213 17.31 -22.70 30.12
C GLU A 213 17.60 -23.98 29.28
N SER A 214 16.59 -24.51 28.58
CA SER A 214 16.76 -25.65 27.66
C SER A 214 17.32 -25.27 26.29
N CYS A 215 17.39 -23.99 25.97
CA CYS A 215 17.93 -23.51 24.70
C CYS A 215 19.43 -23.87 24.57
N PRO A 216 19.84 -24.56 23.49
CA PRO A 216 21.23 -24.96 23.30
C PRO A 216 22.16 -23.79 22.96
N LEU A 217 21.59 -22.64 22.56
CA LEU A 217 22.33 -21.43 22.21
C LEU A 217 22.74 -20.65 23.46
N GLN A 218 23.84 -19.91 23.36
CA GLN A 218 24.33 -19.07 24.45
C GLN A 218 24.58 -17.64 23.95
N PRO A 219 24.46 -16.61 24.81
CA PRO A 219 24.87 -15.25 24.47
C PRO A 219 26.31 -15.21 23.93
N GLY A 220 26.45 -14.57 22.76
CA GLY A 220 27.70 -14.50 22.01
C GLY A 220 27.88 -15.57 20.93
N ASP A 221 26.97 -16.54 20.82
CA ASP A 221 26.99 -17.47 19.68
C ASP A 221 26.66 -16.71 18.38
N ILE A 222 27.33 -17.11 17.30
CA ILE A 222 27.13 -16.54 15.97
C ILE A 222 26.31 -17.51 15.14
N ILE A 223 25.18 -17.03 14.62
CA ILE A 223 24.30 -17.81 13.74
C ILE A 223 24.80 -17.69 12.31
N ARG A 224 25.23 -18.80 11.73
CA ARG A 224 25.76 -18.89 10.35
C ARG A 224 24.74 -19.45 9.38
N LYS A 225 23.89 -20.36 9.88
CA LYS A 225 22.91 -21.08 9.06
C LYS A 225 21.63 -21.29 9.84
N LEU A 226 20.51 -21.24 9.12
CA LEU A 226 19.21 -21.66 9.57
C LEU A 226 18.74 -22.82 8.69
N ASP A 227 18.50 -23.99 9.25
CA ASP A 227 18.10 -25.21 8.53
C ASP A 227 19.01 -25.57 7.34
N GLY A 228 20.30 -25.25 7.47
CA GLY A 228 21.31 -25.55 6.46
C GLY A 228 21.49 -24.48 5.38
N VAL A 229 20.61 -23.45 5.34
CA VAL A 229 20.73 -22.26 4.48
C VAL A 229 21.59 -21.21 5.18
N ASP A 230 22.46 -20.52 4.45
CA ASP A 230 23.26 -19.44 5.02
C ASP A 230 22.37 -18.31 5.53
N ILE A 231 22.68 -17.77 6.71
CA ILE A 231 21.80 -16.79 7.37
C ILE A 231 21.66 -15.50 6.55
N GLU A 232 22.68 -15.12 5.81
CA GLU A 232 22.63 -13.96 4.91
C GLU A 232 21.60 -14.16 3.79
N ASP A 233 21.54 -15.37 3.20
CA ASP A 233 20.57 -15.71 2.15
C ASP A 233 19.14 -15.70 2.71
N VAL A 234 18.95 -16.18 3.95
CA VAL A 234 17.64 -16.13 4.63
C VAL A 234 17.20 -14.69 4.84
N ILE A 235 18.08 -13.84 5.36
CA ILE A 235 17.79 -12.43 5.61
C ILE A 235 17.47 -11.69 4.30
N GLU A 236 18.28 -11.88 3.26
CA GLU A 236 18.05 -11.24 1.95
C GLU A 236 16.75 -11.71 1.30
N HIS A 237 16.38 -12.98 1.49
CA HIS A 237 15.07 -13.47 1.03
C HIS A 237 13.92 -12.78 1.78
N GLN A 238 14.01 -12.71 3.11
CA GLN A 238 12.94 -12.13 3.95
C GLN A 238 12.80 -10.61 3.77
N LYS A 239 13.91 -9.88 3.65
CA LYS A 239 13.89 -8.43 3.43
C LYS A 239 13.02 -7.97 2.24
N LYS A 240 12.79 -8.84 1.27
CA LYS A 240 11.91 -8.53 0.13
C LYS A 240 10.47 -8.33 0.53
N TYR A 241 10.05 -8.88 1.67
CA TYR A 241 8.65 -8.97 2.07
C TYR A 241 8.35 -8.24 3.41
N PHE A 242 9.37 -7.77 4.08
CA PHE A 242 9.22 -7.04 5.34
C PHE A 242 9.64 -5.58 5.17
N SER A 243 8.71 -4.67 5.55
CA SER A 243 8.99 -3.24 5.55
C SER A 243 9.88 -2.90 6.74
N VAL A 244 11.12 -2.61 6.46
CA VAL A 244 12.14 -2.21 7.44
C VAL A 244 12.92 -1.01 6.93
N PRO A 245 13.26 -0.03 7.81
CA PRO A 245 14.04 1.13 7.41
C PRO A 245 15.48 0.76 7.03
#